data_fed55b1baead8efefe8603f16b931665
#
_entry.id   fed55b1baead8efefe8603f16b931665
#
_cell.length_a   1.000
_cell.length_b   1.000
_cell.length_c   1.000
_cell.angle_alpha   90.00
_cell.angle_beta   90.00
_cell.angle_gamma   90.00
#
_symmetry.space_group_name_H-M   'P 1'
#
loop_
_entity.id
_entity.type
_entity.pdbx_description
1 polymer ?
#
loop_
_entity_poly.entity_id
_entity_poly.type
_entity_poly.pdbx_seq_one_letter_code
_entity_poly.pdbx_strand_id
1 'polypeptide(L)'
;MNEFVLEVKFVVKPESLALFNQLIDINAHASVEHEEGCYQFDVLRDSKDECQVLLYEVYKSEEAFADHMSRKHTQEFLAAAKPLIVSQTASRWTRYFAPKVKNV
;
A
#
# COMPACT_ATOMS: atom_id res chain seq x y z
N MET A 1 -4.10 -15.69 11.18
CA MET A 1 -2.68 -15.86 11.53
C MET A 1 -1.89 -16.12 10.27
N ASN A 2 -0.63 -15.85 10.29
CA ASN A 2 0.23 -15.98 9.10
C ASN A 2 -0.22 -15.12 7.92
N GLU A 3 -0.84 -13.99 8.23
CA GLU A 3 -1.14 -13.03 7.17
C GLU A 3 0.15 -12.58 6.49
N PHE A 4 0.03 -12.23 5.21
CA PHE A 4 1.12 -11.67 4.43
C PHE A 4 1.10 -10.16 4.62
N VAL A 5 2.22 -9.58 5.03
CA VAL A 5 2.33 -8.15 5.26
C VAL A 5 3.33 -7.55 4.26
N LEU A 6 2.92 -6.49 3.60
CA LEU A 6 3.76 -5.77 2.64
C LEU A 6 3.96 -4.34 3.12
N GLU A 7 5.20 -3.91 3.15
CA GLU A 7 5.54 -2.51 3.34
C GLU A 7 6.14 -1.98 2.05
N VAL A 8 5.61 -0.88 1.55
CA VAL A 8 6.15 -0.23 0.34
C VAL A 8 6.48 1.20 0.69
N LYS A 9 7.74 1.60 0.48
CA LYS A 9 8.16 2.97 0.72
C LYS A 9 8.41 3.67 -0.59
N PHE A 10 7.76 4.83 -0.77
CA PHE A 10 7.94 5.70 -1.92
C PHE A 10 8.59 7.01 -1.50
N VAL A 11 9.46 7.52 -2.35
CA VAL A 11 9.82 8.92 -2.31
C VAL A 11 9.21 9.54 -3.55
N VAL A 12 8.27 10.47 -3.36
CA VAL A 12 7.49 11.08 -4.43
C VAL A 12 8.12 12.39 -4.84
N LYS A 13 8.12 12.69 -6.14
CA LYS A 13 8.58 13.99 -6.62
C LYS A 13 7.66 15.07 -6.06
N PRO A 14 8.20 16.16 -5.47
CA PRO A 14 7.36 17.20 -4.85
C PRO A 14 6.29 17.75 -5.77
N GLU A 15 6.62 17.99 -7.04
CA GLU A 15 5.69 18.52 -8.02
C GLU A 15 4.58 17.53 -8.39
N SER A 16 4.76 16.24 -8.06
CA SER A 16 3.81 15.18 -8.41
C SER A 16 2.97 14.73 -7.21
N LEU A 17 3.18 15.32 -6.04
CA LEU A 17 2.57 14.82 -4.81
C LEU A 17 1.04 14.82 -4.84
N ALA A 18 0.44 15.90 -5.36
CA ALA A 18 -1.03 15.98 -5.41
C ALA A 18 -1.62 14.86 -6.27
N LEU A 19 -1.03 14.60 -7.42
CA LEU A 19 -1.50 13.51 -8.29
C LEU A 19 -1.26 12.14 -7.67
N PHE A 20 -0.08 11.94 -7.08
CA PHE A 20 0.23 10.69 -6.38
C PHE A 20 -0.80 10.42 -5.28
N ASN A 21 -1.16 11.43 -4.51
CA ASN A 21 -2.14 11.29 -3.44
C ASN A 21 -3.49 10.83 -3.95
N GLN A 22 -3.96 11.39 -5.07
CA GLN A 22 -5.20 10.96 -5.69
C GLN A 22 -5.15 9.50 -6.12
N LEU A 23 -4.04 9.11 -6.75
CA LEU A 23 -3.88 7.74 -7.27
C LEU A 23 -3.83 6.70 -6.14
N ILE A 24 -3.07 6.99 -5.08
CA ILE A 24 -2.96 6.02 -3.98
C ILE A 24 -4.26 5.93 -3.19
N ASP A 25 -4.98 7.03 -3.07
CA ASP A 25 -6.27 7.04 -2.40
C ASP A 25 -7.27 6.12 -3.11
N ILE A 26 -7.36 6.24 -4.42
CA ILE A 26 -8.21 5.38 -5.24
C ILE A 26 -7.82 3.91 -5.09
N ASN A 27 -6.52 3.62 -5.19
CA ASN A 27 -6.03 2.24 -5.12
C ASN A 27 -6.27 1.62 -3.75
N ALA A 28 -6.01 2.36 -2.67
CA ALA A 28 -6.20 1.86 -1.32
C ALA A 28 -7.66 1.53 -1.05
N HIS A 29 -8.57 2.43 -1.42
CA HIS A 29 -10.00 2.19 -1.25
C HIS A 29 -10.48 1.00 -2.07
N ALA A 30 -10.08 0.93 -3.34
CA ALA A 30 -10.48 -0.17 -4.21
C ALA A 30 -9.98 -1.52 -3.68
N SER A 31 -8.76 -1.55 -3.16
CA SER A 31 -8.19 -2.78 -2.62
C SER A 31 -8.97 -3.30 -1.43
N VAL A 32 -9.29 -2.45 -0.48
CA VAL A 32 -10.03 -2.86 0.72
C VAL A 32 -11.49 -3.18 0.38
N GLU A 33 -12.12 -2.41 -0.50
CA GLU A 33 -13.54 -2.59 -0.83
C GLU A 33 -13.80 -3.80 -1.72
N HIS A 34 -12.91 -4.09 -2.66
CA HIS A 34 -13.19 -5.09 -3.71
C HIS A 34 -12.38 -6.38 -3.58
N GLU A 35 -11.34 -6.40 -2.76
CA GLU A 35 -10.51 -7.60 -2.59
C GLU A 35 -10.82 -8.24 -1.24
N GLU A 36 -11.46 -9.39 -1.27
CA GLU A 36 -11.80 -10.12 -0.05
C GLU A 36 -10.58 -10.42 0.81
N GLY A 37 -9.45 -10.69 0.18
CA GLY A 37 -8.21 -11.03 0.87
C GLY A 37 -7.35 -9.86 1.27
N CYS A 38 -7.74 -8.62 0.98
CA CYS A 38 -7.04 -7.43 1.44
C CYS A 38 -7.66 -6.95 2.75
N TYR A 39 -6.98 -7.19 3.85
CA TYR A 39 -7.51 -6.88 5.18
C TYR A 39 -7.24 -5.46 5.61
N GLN A 40 -6.16 -4.87 5.11
CA GLN A 40 -5.73 -3.54 5.57
C GLN A 40 -4.84 -2.94 4.51
N PHE A 41 -4.99 -1.64 4.29
CA PHE A 41 -4.16 -0.92 3.34
C PHE A 41 -4.04 0.50 3.87
N ASP A 42 -3.00 0.74 4.68
CA ASP A 42 -2.77 2.05 5.29
C ASP A 42 -1.78 2.85 4.47
N VAL A 43 -2.05 4.13 4.35
CA VAL A 43 -1.15 5.09 3.69
C VAL A 43 -0.62 6.01 4.77
N LEU A 44 0.69 5.96 5.00
CA LEU A 44 1.35 6.75 6.03
C LEU A 44 2.32 7.72 5.36
N ARG A 45 2.58 8.83 6.05
CA ARG A 45 3.53 9.83 5.59
C ARG A 45 4.52 10.14 6.68
N ASP A 46 5.74 10.45 6.29
CA ASP A 46 6.72 10.93 7.23
C ASP A 46 6.23 12.24 7.85
N SER A 47 6.40 12.39 9.17
CA SER A 47 5.88 13.55 9.89
C SER A 47 6.55 14.87 9.50
N LYS A 48 7.71 14.79 8.86
CA LYS A 48 8.51 15.97 8.49
C LYS A 48 8.64 16.17 6.99
N ASP A 49 8.35 15.14 6.19
CA ASP A 49 8.50 15.18 4.74
C ASP A 49 7.35 14.40 4.08
N GLU A 50 6.35 15.11 3.64
CA GLU A 50 5.15 14.51 3.06
C GLU A 50 5.38 13.78 1.74
N CYS A 51 6.57 13.95 1.13
CA CYS A 51 6.95 13.20 -0.06
C CYS A 51 7.42 11.78 0.25
N GLN A 52 7.67 11.47 1.52
CA GLN A 52 8.00 10.12 1.94
C GLN A 52 6.74 9.41 2.40
N VAL A 53 6.33 8.41 1.64
CA VAL A 53 5.07 7.69 1.82
C VAL A 53 5.37 6.23 2.10
N LEU A 54 4.72 5.68 3.11
CA LEU A 54 4.81 4.27 3.46
C LEU A 54 3.43 3.65 3.34
N LEU A 55 3.34 2.56 2.57
CA LEU A 55 2.14 1.75 2.53
C LEU A 55 2.34 0.57 3.47
N TYR A 56 1.36 0.33 4.34
CA TYR A 56 1.33 -0.84 5.20
C TYR A 56 0.11 -1.66 4.82
N GLU A 57 0.36 -2.84 4.24
CA GLU A 57 -0.70 -3.64 3.62
C GLU A 57 -0.72 -5.02 4.25
N VAL A 58 -1.91 -5.51 4.59
CA VAL A 58 -2.09 -6.83 5.16
C VAL A 58 -3.04 -7.64 4.29
N TYR A 59 -2.59 -8.80 3.85
CA TYR A 59 -3.37 -9.72 3.03
C TYR A 59 -3.55 -11.03 3.77
N LYS A 60 -4.66 -11.70 3.48
CA LYS A 60 -4.98 -12.99 4.06
C LYS A 60 -3.86 -14.02 3.88
N SER A 61 -3.18 -13.97 2.72
CA SER A 61 -2.19 -14.96 2.31
C SER A 61 -1.35 -14.41 1.17
N GLU A 62 -0.30 -15.13 0.78
CA GLU A 62 0.47 -14.80 -0.44
C GLU A 62 -0.41 -14.86 -1.67
N GLU A 63 -1.35 -15.81 -1.73
CA GLU A 63 -2.27 -15.94 -2.86
C GLU A 63 -3.18 -14.71 -2.96
N ALA A 64 -3.61 -14.16 -1.84
CA ALA A 64 -4.41 -12.94 -1.82
C ALA A 64 -3.60 -11.75 -2.31
N PHE A 65 -2.32 -11.69 -1.96
CA PHE A 65 -1.42 -10.65 -2.49
C PHE A 65 -1.23 -10.82 -4.00
N ALA A 66 -1.05 -12.06 -4.48
CA ALA A 66 -0.93 -12.31 -5.91
C ALA A 66 -2.19 -11.88 -6.66
N ASP A 67 -3.37 -12.13 -6.07
CA ASP A 67 -4.65 -11.66 -6.62
C ASP A 67 -4.66 -10.12 -6.69
N HIS A 68 -4.23 -9.45 -5.61
CA HIS A 68 -4.11 -7.99 -5.59
C HIS A 68 -3.26 -7.48 -6.74
N MET A 69 -2.11 -8.10 -6.99
CA MET A 69 -1.23 -7.69 -8.07
C MET A 69 -1.85 -7.86 -9.46
N SER A 70 -2.79 -8.79 -9.62
CA SER A 70 -3.46 -9.02 -10.90
C SER A 70 -4.62 -8.06 -11.16
N ARG A 71 -5.07 -7.33 -10.15
CA ARG A 71 -6.24 -6.46 -10.27
C ARG A 71 -5.96 -5.26 -11.15
N LYS A 72 -7.00 -4.84 -11.87
CA LYS A 72 -6.92 -3.68 -12.75
C LYS A 72 -6.51 -2.41 -11.99
N HIS A 73 -7.14 -2.16 -10.83
CA HIS A 73 -6.81 -0.97 -10.05
C HIS A 73 -5.35 -0.96 -9.59
N THR A 74 -4.79 -2.12 -9.27
CA THR A 74 -3.38 -2.22 -8.88
C THR A 74 -2.48 -1.91 -10.07
N GLN A 75 -2.75 -2.51 -11.22
CA GLN A 75 -1.93 -2.31 -12.41
C GLN A 75 -2.01 -0.87 -12.90
N GLU A 76 -3.19 -0.26 -12.84
CA GLU A 76 -3.37 1.14 -13.20
C GLU A 76 -2.58 2.06 -12.28
N PHE A 77 -2.63 1.79 -10.97
CA PHE A 77 -1.84 2.58 -10.01
C PHE A 77 -0.35 2.47 -10.28
N LEU A 78 0.16 1.26 -10.45
CA LEU A 78 1.59 1.06 -10.68
C LEU A 78 2.08 1.78 -11.93
N ALA A 79 1.32 1.70 -13.02
CA ALA A 79 1.68 2.36 -14.26
C ALA A 79 1.65 3.88 -14.13
N ALA A 80 0.60 4.43 -13.52
CA ALA A 80 0.42 5.87 -13.38
C ALA A 80 1.39 6.48 -12.36
N ALA A 81 1.74 5.76 -11.31
CA ALA A 81 2.61 6.24 -10.27
C ALA A 81 4.09 6.25 -10.67
N LYS A 82 4.48 5.35 -11.57
CA LYS A 82 5.89 5.17 -11.93
C LYS A 82 6.62 6.47 -12.28
N PRO A 83 6.09 7.36 -13.13
CA PRO A 83 6.79 8.61 -13.45
C PRO A 83 6.76 9.65 -12.34
N LEU A 84 5.98 9.42 -11.28
CA LEU A 84 5.78 10.39 -10.20
C LEU A 84 6.75 10.19 -9.03
N ILE A 85 7.49 9.09 -9.02
CA ILE A 85 8.31 8.70 -7.87
C ILE A 85 9.80 8.81 -8.19
N VAL A 86 10.56 9.13 -7.15
CA VAL A 86 12.03 9.15 -7.19
C VAL A 86 12.57 7.76 -6.91
N SER A 87 12.00 7.09 -5.90
CA SER A 87 12.42 5.74 -5.51
C SER A 87 11.27 4.95 -4.91
N GLN A 88 11.42 3.64 -4.95
CA GLN A 88 10.45 2.71 -4.38
C GLN A 88 11.20 1.50 -3.84
N THR A 89 10.89 1.11 -2.62
CA THR A 89 11.39 -0.12 -2.01
C THR A 89 10.23 -0.88 -1.41
N ALA A 90 10.36 -2.20 -1.32
CA ALA A 90 9.31 -3.04 -0.76
C ALA A 90 9.93 -4.10 0.15
N SER A 91 9.24 -4.42 1.23
CA SER A 91 9.63 -5.46 2.17
C SER A 91 8.44 -6.36 2.44
N ARG A 92 8.68 -7.66 2.49
CA ARG A 92 7.65 -8.67 2.71
C ARG A 92 7.85 -9.32 4.06
N TRP A 93 6.73 -9.49 4.78
CA TRP A 93 6.73 -10.04 6.13
C TRP A 93 5.60 -11.05 6.27
N THR A 94 5.78 -12.01 7.18
CA THR A 94 4.69 -12.87 7.61
C THR A 94 4.34 -12.45 9.04
N ARG A 95 3.06 -12.26 9.32
CA ARG A 95 2.67 -11.89 10.67
C ARG A 95 2.91 -13.08 11.59
N TYR A 96 3.75 -12.88 12.59
CA TYR A 96 4.07 -13.90 13.58
C TYR A 96 3.11 -13.84 14.76
N PHE A 97 2.89 -12.64 15.27
CA PHE A 97 2.09 -12.43 16.46
C PHE A 97 1.54 -11.01 16.47
N ALA A 98 0.26 -10.88 16.79
CA ALA A 98 -0.37 -9.57 16.83
C ALA A 98 -1.42 -9.56 17.95
N PRO A 99 -1.13 -8.94 19.09
CA PRO A 99 -2.16 -8.71 20.10
C PRO A 99 -3.28 -7.86 19.52
N LYS A 100 -4.47 -8.00 20.11
CA LYS A 100 -5.60 -7.21 19.67
C LYS A 100 -5.28 -5.72 19.79
N VAL A 101 -5.55 -4.96 18.72
CA VAL A 101 -5.32 -3.52 18.70
C VAL A 101 -6.38 -2.84 19.56
N LYS A 102 -5.93 -1.93 20.43
CA LYS A 102 -6.84 -1.13 21.23
C LYS A 102 -7.43 0.00 20.41
N ASN A 103 -8.70 0.30 20.66
CA ASN A 103 -9.32 1.50 20.11
C ASN A 103 -8.78 2.72 20.84
N VAL A 104 -8.44 3.75 20.09
CA VAL A 104 -7.92 5.01 20.65
C VAL A 104 -8.84 6.16 20.28
#